data_f7670b5efadbe6bb78468f14678a417b
#
_entry.id   f7670b5efadbe6bb78468f14678a417b
#
_cell.length_a   1.000
_cell.length_b   1.000
_cell.length_c   1.000
_cell.angle_alpha   90.00
_cell.angle_beta   90.00
_cell.angle_gamma   90.00
#
_symmetry.space_group_name_H-M   'P 1'
#
loop_
_entity.id
_entity.type
_entity.pdbx_description
1 polymer ?
#
loop_
_entity_poly.entity_id
_entity_poly.type
_entity_poly.pdbx_seq_one_letter_code
_entity_poly.pdbx_strand_id
1 'polypeptide(L)'
;MKNIFFICMFGLLAFAGCSDNEEEILTGGNIDIDMLPPNQPNDVIDEKLFAVINLDYPGLEKAKEFYNSGKYYYAVNELLEYYRNRTSVINPNIQLMNTPITASELNIADQALENRFYVRGFAERVEDGKEIYYSFTKDNKIDWSFIPSKVTDQEFKYQIHRHQWMLPQAKAYRTSRDEKYAESWINVYSDWLKTFPYEEGTTFPEEGGKENDVDYQWKGLQVAERVISQIDIMTYFIQSKNFTPEWLSVFLTAFAKEVECIRLNYYKEGNILVTQAQAVAMAGILMPEFKNANEWLSEGSQKLGEQIDKQFLADGVHYEFDISYHVGAISDFYETYRVAQLNNKAGGFPAGYLEKLKLPAHFVMDITYPNYSVENFNDTRSSRLGKSVL
;
A
#
# COMPACT_ATOMS: atom_id res chain seq x y z
N MET A 1 -26.74 -37.31 33.43
CA MET A 1 -26.33 -37.17 34.85
C MET A 1 -24.84 -36.97 34.92
N LYS A 2 -24.44 -35.97 35.69
CA LYS A 2 -23.11 -35.53 36.12
C LYS A 2 -22.36 -34.59 35.19
N ASN A 3 -22.54 -33.31 35.45
CA ASN A 3 -21.67 -32.17 35.15
C ASN A 3 -20.32 -32.35 35.86
N ILE A 4 -19.23 -32.04 35.14
CA ILE A 4 -17.94 -31.75 35.75
C ILE A 4 -17.52 -30.38 35.27
N PHE A 5 -17.57 -29.40 36.19
CA PHE A 5 -16.94 -28.09 36.08
C PHE A 5 -15.44 -28.23 36.28
N PHE A 6 -14.62 -27.75 35.33
CA PHE A 6 -13.21 -27.53 35.59
C PHE A 6 -12.98 -26.04 35.85
N ILE A 7 -12.66 -25.72 37.07
CA ILE A 7 -12.17 -24.42 37.52
C ILE A 7 -10.65 -24.44 37.30
N CYS A 8 -10.16 -23.65 36.36
CA CYS A 8 -8.74 -23.33 36.26
C CYS A 8 -8.41 -22.14 37.14
N MET A 9 -7.71 -22.46 38.22
CA MET A 9 -7.14 -21.54 39.20
C MET A 9 -5.88 -20.89 38.59
N PHE A 10 -5.92 -19.58 38.28
CA PHE A 10 -4.74 -18.82 37.91
C PHE A 10 -3.94 -18.51 39.17
N GLY A 11 -2.75 -19.09 39.24
CA GLY A 11 -1.75 -18.73 40.26
C GLY A 11 -1.06 -17.41 39.89
N LEU A 12 -1.24 -16.40 40.74
CA LEU A 12 -0.41 -15.19 40.72
C LEU A 12 1.01 -15.56 41.15
N LEU A 13 1.96 -15.42 40.22
CA LEU A 13 3.38 -15.27 40.53
C LEU A 13 3.73 -13.79 40.46
N ALA A 14 3.85 -13.19 41.64
CA ALA A 14 4.39 -11.83 41.76
C ALA A 14 5.89 -11.86 41.48
N PHE A 15 6.32 -11.27 40.38
CA PHE A 15 7.71 -10.82 40.19
C PHE A 15 7.78 -9.33 40.47
N ALA A 16 8.38 -9.00 41.59
CA ALA A 16 8.84 -7.64 41.87
C ALA A 16 10.11 -7.36 41.06
N GLY A 17 10.05 -6.42 40.13
CA GLY A 17 11.18 -5.95 39.36
C GLY A 17 10.87 -4.62 38.69
N CYS A 18 11.43 -3.57 39.21
CA CYS A 18 11.61 -2.18 38.78
C CYS A 18 11.08 -1.73 37.41
N SER A 19 10.30 -0.65 37.50
CA SER A 19 10.12 0.46 36.55
C SER A 19 9.70 0.12 35.11
N ASP A 20 8.39 0.02 34.91
CA ASP A 20 7.76 0.36 33.63
C ASP A 20 6.47 1.13 33.93
N ASN A 21 6.64 2.34 34.48
CA ASN A 21 5.52 3.24 34.76
C ASN A 21 4.94 3.90 33.50
N GLU A 22 5.60 3.77 32.35
CA GLU A 22 5.13 4.40 31.12
C GLU A 22 4.04 3.60 30.38
N GLU A 23 4.04 2.27 30.44
CA GLU A 23 3.01 1.44 29.80
C GLU A 23 1.66 1.44 30.57
N GLU A 24 1.67 1.62 31.89
CA GLU A 24 0.44 1.69 32.71
C GLU A 24 -0.30 3.02 32.55
N ILE A 25 0.39 4.10 32.15
CA ILE A 25 -0.20 5.44 31.96
C ILE A 25 -1.08 5.50 30.70
N LEU A 26 -0.86 4.63 29.74
CA LEU A 26 -1.53 4.66 28.42
C LEU A 26 -2.76 3.74 28.30
N THR A 27 -3.03 2.89 29.30
CA THR A 27 -4.15 1.94 29.26
C THR A 27 -5.29 2.32 30.20
N GLY A 28 -6.29 3.05 29.72
CA GLY A 28 -7.68 2.96 30.18
C GLY A 28 -8.11 3.75 31.41
N GLY A 29 -7.33 4.68 31.94
CA GLY A 29 -7.76 5.65 32.97
C GLY A 29 -7.98 7.06 32.41
N ASN A 30 -8.66 7.94 33.16
CA ASN A 30 -8.62 9.38 32.88
C ASN A 30 -7.16 9.86 33.08
N ILE A 31 -6.42 9.96 31.98
CA ILE A 31 -5.04 10.46 31.99
C ILE A 31 -5.11 11.95 32.23
N ASP A 32 -4.44 12.41 33.29
CA ASP A 32 -4.23 13.85 33.48
C ASP A 32 -3.10 14.30 32.53
N ILE A 33 -3.52 14.89 31.40
CA ILE A 33 -2.63 15.32 30.33
C ILE A 33 -1.57 16.30 30.84
N ASP A 34 -1.89 17.15 31.82
CA ASP A 34 -0.97 18.14 32.36
C ASP A 34 0.16 17.51 33.16
N MET A 35 -0.05 16.30 33.70
CA MET A 35 0.96 15.53 34.46
C MET A 35 1.92 14.74 33.59
N LEU A 36 1.63 14.57 32.30
CA LEU A 36 2.53 13.87 31.39
C LEU A 36 3.80 14.70 31.13
N PRO A 37 4.97 14.05 30.99
CA PRO A 37 6.19 14.76 30.65
C PRO A 37 6.03 15.47 29.30
N PRO A 38 6.67 16.62 29.10
CA PRO A 38 6.72 17.27 27.78
C PRO A 38 7.45 16.32 26.81
N ASN A 39 7.20 16.52 25.50
CA ASN A 39 7.96 15.82 24.48
C ASN A 39 9.46 15.96 24.75
N GLN A 40 10.16 14.83 24.75
CA GLN A 40 11.61 14.87 24.85
C GLN A 40 12.18 15.43 23.55
N PRO A 41 13.33 16.16 23.57
CA PRO A 41 13.96 16.66 22.34
C PRO A 41 14.34 15.55 21.35
N ASN A 42 14.38 14.29 21.80
CA ASN A 42 14.65 13.10 20.98
C ASN A 42 13.39 12.39 20.50
N ASP A 43 12.20 12.85 20.87
CA ASP A 43 10.93 12.34 20.33
C ASP A 43 10.81 12.83 18.89
N VAL A 44 11.36 12.03 17.96
CA VAL A 44 11.41 12.36 16.53
C VAL A 44 10.04 12.08 15.90
N ILE A 45 9.07 12.88 16.32
CA ILE A 45 7.81 12.98 15.61
C ILE A 45 8.01 13.99 14.48
N ASP A 46 7.72 13.57 13.24
CA ASP A 46 7.65 14.51 12.14
C ASP A 46 6.39 15.37 12.31
N GLU A 47 6.58 16.60 12.79
CA GLU A 47 5.48 17.54 13.02
C GLU A 47 4.67 17.86 11.75
N LYS A 48 5.25 17.61 10.56
CA LYS A 48 4.55 17.72 9.27
C LYS A 48 3.35 16.77 9.16
N LEU A 49 3.34 15.68 9.96
CA LEU A 49 2.19 14.79 10.08
C LEU A 49 0.91 15.58 10.38
N PHE A 50 0.96 16.50 11.34
CA PHE A 50 -0.22 17.28 11.75
C PHE A 50 -0.67 18.31 10.71
N ALA A 51 0.18 18.61 9.73
CA ALA A 51 -0.23 19.40 8.57
C ALA A 51 -1.12 18.60 7.61
N VAL A 52 -0.96 17.27 7.54
CA VAL A 52 -1.65 16.41 6.56
C VAL A 52 -2.79 15.59 7.17
N ILE A 53 -2.77 15.26 8.47
CA ILE A 53 -3.83 14.51 9.16
C ILE A 53 -4.93 15.44 9.65
N ASN A 54 -6.18 15.03 9.44
CA ASN A 54 -7.37 15.68 9.97
C ASN A 54 -7.69 15.17 11.38
N LEU A 55 -7.21 15.88 12.39
CA LEU A 55 -7.48 15.53 13.80
C LEU A 55 -8.96 15.72 14.21
N ASP A 56 -9.81 16.29 13.33
CA ASP A 56 -11.26 16.33 13.52
C ASP A 56 -11.97 15.09 12.97
N TYR A 57 -11.22 14.14 12.42
CA TYR A 57 -11.79 12.90 11.95
C TYR A 57 -12.34 12.06 13.12
N PRO A 58 -13.55 11.46 13.00
CA PRO A 58 -14.17 10.70 14.08
C PRO A 58 -13.26 9.58 14.62
N GLY A 59 -13.09 9.53 15.93
CA GLY A 59 -12.21 8.58 16.62
C GLY A 59 -10.79 9.12 16.91
N LEU A 60 -10.48 10.36 16.50
CA LEU A 60 -9.19 11.01 16.76
C LEU A 60 -9.27 12.08 17.86
N GLU A 61 -10.35 12.09 18.67
CA GLU A 61 -10.58 13.11 19.69
C GLU A 61 -9.44 13.16 20.72
N LYS A 62 -8.96 12.02 21.18
CA LYS A 62 -7.82 11.95 22.12
C LYS A 62 -6.50 12.42 21.48
N ALA A 63 -6.22 12.00 20.25
CA ALA A 63 -5.04 12.47 19.51
C ALA A 63 -5.06 13.99 19.37
N LYS A 64 -6.24 14.58 19.08
CA LYS A 64 -6.42 16.03 19.00
C LYS A 64 -6.19 16.74 20.35
N GLU A 65 -6.67 16.15 21.44
CA GLU A 65 -6.50 16.69 22.81
C GLU A 65 -5.02 16.78 23.19
N PHE A 66 -4.27 15.70 22.96
CA PHE A 66 -2.82 15.68 23.18
C PHE A 66 -2.08 16.69 22.26
N TYR A 67 -2.46 16.75 20.99
CA TYR A 67 -1.88 17.73 20.06
C TYR A 67 -2.07 19.17 20.53
N ASN A 68 -3.30 19.54 20.94
CA ASN A 68 -3.61 20.87 21.43
C ASN A 68 -2.85 21.23 22.71
N SER A 69 -2.46 20.23 23.49
CA SER A 69 -1.66 20.38 24.71
C SER A 69 -0.14 20.35 24.45
N GLY A 70 0.30 20.32 23.17
CA GLY A 70 1.70 20.24 22.80
C GLY A 70 2.38 18.90 23.10
N LYS A 71 1.61 17.85 23.33
CA LYS A 71 2.09 16.48 23.65
C LYS A 71 2.10 15.63 22.38
N TYR A 72 2.95 15.96 21.42
CA TYR A 72 2.92 15.41 20.07
C TYR A 72 3.19 13.90 20.00
N TYR A 73 4.10 13.37 20.83
CA TYR A 73 4.33 11.93 20.89
C TYR A 73 3.05 11.17 21.29
N TYR A 74 2.38 11.65 22.34
CA TYR A 74 1.14 11.03 22.80
C TYR A 74 0.02 11.17 21.78
N ALA A 75 -0.04 12.29 21.06
CA ALA A 75 -0.99 12.48 19.98
C ALA A 75 -0.80 11.44 18.86
N VAL A 76 0.46 11.15 18.48
CA VAL A 76 0.76 10.15 17.46
C VAL A 76 0.57 8.73 18.01
N ASN A 77 0.82 8.49 19.30
CA ASN A 77 0.51 7.21 19.93
C ASN A 77 -0.99 6.90 19.91
N GLU A 78 -1.84 7.88 20.24
CA GLU A 78 -3.31 7.72 20.13
C GLU A 78 -3.76 7.52 18.67
N LEU A 79 -3.10 8.18 17.72
CA LEU A 79 -3.34 7.96 16.30
C LEU A 79 -2.95 6.52 15.88
N LEU A 80 -1.83 5.98 16.41
CA LEU A 80 -1.40 4.61 16.18
C LEU A 80 -2.43 3.61 16.75
N GLU A 81 -2.88 3.83 17.98
CA GLU A 81 -3.92 3.00 18.60
C GLU A 81 -5.25 3.07 17.81
N TYR A 82 -5.61 4.24 17.30
CA TYR A 82 -6.74 4.36 16.39
C TYR A 82 -6.57 3.46 15.15
N TYR A 83 -5.43 3.52 14.45
CA TYR A 83 -5.18 2.67 13.28
C TYR A 83 -5.16 1.18 13.61
N ARG A 84 -4.63 0.79 14.78
CA ARG A 84 -4.63 -0.60 15.27
C ARG A 84 -6.04 -1.15 15.49
N ASN A 85 -6.96 -0.31 15.91
CA ASN A 85 -8.33 -0.68 16.26
C ASN A 85 -9.36 -0.27 15.20
N ARG A 86 -8.93 0.33 14.10
CA ARG A 86 -9.79 0.84 13.04
C ARG A 86 -10.55 -0.29 12.34
N THR A 87 -11.88 -0.24 12.37
CA THR A 87 -12.78 -1.16 11.68
C THR A 87 -13.68 -0.49 10.66
N SER A 88 -13.65 0.84 10.60
CA SER A 88 -14.51 1.67 9.75
C SER A 88 -14.11 1.68 8.26
N VAL A 89 -12.91 1.21 7.94
CA VAL A 89 -12.38 1.16 6.58
C VAL A 89 -12.21 -0.28 6.13
N ILE A 90 -12.79 -0.61 4.98
CA ILE A 90 -12.77 -1.95 4.40
C ILE A 90 -11.88 -1.96 3.16
N ASN A 91 -10.78 -2.72 3.22
CA ASN A 91 -9.99 -3.07 2.06
C ASN A 91 -10.25 -4.55 1.72
N PRO A 92 -10.99 -4.85 0.63
CA PRO A 92 -11.36 -6.22 0.28
C PRO A 92 -10.18 -7.09 -0.16
N ASN A 93 -9.03 -6.48 -0.47
CA ASN A 93 -7.82 -7.17 -0.89
C ASN A 93 -7.00 -7.68 0.31
N ILE A 94 -7.36 -7.24 1.53
CA ILE A 94 -6.68 -7.61 2.76
C ILE A 94 -7.45 -8.70 3.50
N GLN A 95 -6.75 -9.78 3.85
CA GLN A 95 -7.25 -10.84 4.71
C GLN A 95 -6.41 -10.90 5.99
N LEU A 96 -6.90 -10.25 7.05
CA LEU A 96 -6.20 -10.20 8.33
C LEU A 96 -6.37 -11.47 9.16
N MET A 97 -7.48 -12.19 8.98
CA MET A 97 -7.69 -13.51 9.56
C MET A 97 -7.36 -14.58 8.52
N ASN A 98 -6.54 -15.56 8.92
CA ASN A 98 -6.08 -16.63 8.03
C ASN A 98 -5.43 -16.08 6.74
N THR A 99 -4.53 -15.12 6.91
CA THR A 99 -3.81 -14.49 5.80
C THR A 99 -3.18 -15.56 4.89
N PRO A 100 -3.58 -15.64 3.62
CA PRO A 100 -2.97 -16.61 2.70
C PRO A 100 -1.55 -16.19 2.36
N ILE A 101 -0.61 -17.11 2.49
CA ILE A 101 0.75 -16.94 2.03
C ILE A 101 1.20 -18.22 1.30
N THR A 102 1.69 -18.07 0.10
CA THR A 102 2.23 -19.17 -0.69
C THR A 102 3.70 -19.44 -0.34
N ALA A 103 4.21 -20.61 -0.70
CA ALA A 103 5.63 -20.91 -0.52
C ALA A 103 6.54 -19.94 -1.32
N SER A 104 6.09 -19.48 -2.48
CA SER A 104 6.80 -18.47 -3.28
C SER A 104 6.83 -17.12 -2.56
N GLU A 105 5.70 -16.64 -2.02
CA GLU A 105 5.66 -15.40 -1.25
C GLU A 105 6.54 -15.49 0.02
N LEU A 106 6.53 -16.62 0.72
CA LEU A 106 7.41 -16.82 1.86
C LEU A 106 8.90 -16.77 1.46
N ASN A 107 9.26 -17.38 0.32
CA ASN A 107 10.61 -17.28 -0.23
C ASN A 107 11.00 -15.82 -0.57
N ILE A 108 10.08 -15.04 -1.17
CA ILE A 108 10.30 -13.60 -1.41
C ILE A 108 10.55 -12.86 -0.08
N ALA A 109 9.72 -13.12 0.93
CA ALA A 109 9.84 -12.50 2.24
C ALA A 109 11.16 -12.81 2.94
N ASP A 110 11.59 -14.08 2.91
CA ASP A 110 12.84 -14.53 3.56
C ASP A 110 14.08 -13.99 2.83
N GLN A 111 14.10 -14.00 1.51
CA GLN A 111 15.23 -13.46 0.76
C GLN A 111 15.36 -11.93 0.90
N ALA A 112 14.25 -11.21 1.08
CA ALA A 112 14.27 -9.78 1.33
C ALA A 112 14.94 -9.41 2.66
N LEU A 113 14.98 -10.31 3.66
CA LEU A 113 15.75 -10.11 4.90
C LEU A 113 17.26 -9.96 4.65
N GLU A 114 17.76 -10.50 3.54
CA GLU A 114 19.15 -10.42 3.10
C GLU A 114 19.37 -9.39 1.97
N ASN A 115 18.44 -8.44 1.80
CA ASN A 115 18.41 -7.48 0.70
C ASN A 115 18.47 -8.14 -0.70
N ARG A 116 17.88 -9.33 -0.82
CA ARG A 116 17.62 -9.98 -2.10
C ARG A 116 16.18 -9.71 -2.50
N PHE A 117 16.01 -8.74 -3.38
CA PHE A 117 14.67 -8.24 -3.68
C PHE A 117 14.07 -8.90 -4.92
N TYR A 118 12.79 -9.20 -4.84
CA TYR A 118 12.03 -9.74 -5.94
C TYR A 118 11.77 -8.68 -7.01
N VAL A 119 12.30 -8.92 -8.20
CA VAL A 119 11.99 -8.14 -9.40
C VAL A 119 11.31 -9.10 -10.37
N ARG A 120 10.04 -8.85 -10.67
CA ARG A 120 9.17 -9.75 -11.44
C ARG A 120 9.78 -10.11 -12.79
N GLY A 121 9.91 -11.40 -13.05
CA GLY A 121 10.48 -11.92 -14.31
C GLY A 121 12.01 -12.02 -14.34
N PHE A 122 12.70 -11.60 -13.26
CA PHE A 122 14.18 -11.53 -13.22
C PHE A 122 14.79 -12.41 -12.10
N ALA A 123 14.15 -13.49 -11.74
CA ALA A 123 14.74 -14.43 -10.77
C ALA A 123 15.82 -15.31 -11.41
N GLU A 124 16.87 -15.59 -10.64
CA GLU A 124 17.82 -16.67 -11.00
C GLU A 124 17.23 -18.02 -10.59
N ARG A 125 17.34 -19.01 -11.47
CA ARG A 125 16.95 -20.40 -11.17
C ARG A 125 18.17 -21.21 -10.80
N VAL A 126 18.11 -21.89 -9.66
CA VAL A 126 19.14 -22.82 -9.20
C VAL A 126 18.75 -24.26 -9.47
N GLU A 127 19.72 -25.20 -9.35
CA GLU A 127 19.58 -26.61 -9.73
C GLU A 127 18.39 -27.34 -9.08
N ASP A 128 17.99 -26.95 -7.87
CA ASP A 128 16.84 -27.53 -7.17
C ASP A 128 15.48 -26.90 -7.54
N GLY A 129 15.46 -26.02 -8.56
CA GLY A 129 14.25 -25.36 -9.05
C GLY A 129 13.77 -24.18 -8.21
N LYS A 130 14.50 -23.81 -7.17
CA LYS A 130 14.20 -22.60 -6.39
C LYS A 130 14.54 -21.34 -7.17
N GLU A 131 13.73 -20.31 -6.97
CA GLU A 131 14.03 -18.97 -7.46
C GLU A 131 14.88 -18.23 -6.44
N ILE A 132 16.01 -17.68 -6.90
CA ILE A 132 16.87 -16.80 -6.12
C ILE A 132 16.83 -15.41 -6.74
N TYR A 133 16.71 -14.40 -5.89
CA TYR A 133 16.65 -13.01 -6.32
C TYR A 133 18.01 -12.35 -6.18
N TYR A 134 18.24 -11.33 -6.99
CA TYR A 134 19.51 -10.61 -6.98
C TYR A 134 19.74 -9.89 -5.66
N SER A 135 20.97 -9.90 -5.17
CA SER A 135 21.38 -9.13 -4.01
C SER A 135 21.59 -7.65 -4.40
N PHE A 136 20.92 -6.78 -3.68
CA PHE A 136 21.12 -5.33 -3.78
C PHE A 136 22.10 -4.81 -2.74
N THR A 137 23.00 -5.66 -2.23
CA THR A 137 23.97 -5.27 -1.20
C THR A 137 25.33 -4.94 -1.83
N LYS A 138 25.83 -3.75 -1.52
CA LYS A 138 27.19 -3.29 -1.83
C LYS A 138 27.75 -2.57 -0.61
N ASP A 139 28.95 -2.95 -0.17
CA ASP A 139 29.65 -2.34 0.98
C ASP A 139 28.76 -2.28 2.25
N ASN A 140 28.00 -3.35 2.51
CA ASN A 140 27.03 -3.49 3.61
C ASN A 140 25.87 -2.46 3.59
N LYS A 141 25.57 -1.88 2.43
CA LYS A 141 24.43 -0.96 2.20
C LYS A 141 23.59 -1.46 1.07
N ILE A 142 22.36 -0.97 0.97
CA ILE A 142 21.50 -1.26 -0.18
C ILE A 142 21.99 -0.41 -1.37
N ASP A 143 22.29 -1.09 -2.47
CA ASP A 143 22.61 -0.43 -3.74
C ASP A 143 21.35 -0.36 -4.62
N TRP A 144 20.60 0.71 -4.46
CA TRP A 144 19.38 0.95 -5.24
C TRP A 144 19.62 1.18 -6.75
N SER A 145 20.89 1.40 -7.13
CA SER A 145 21.30 1.54 -8.53
C SER A 145 21.69 0.23 -9.19
N PHE A 146 21.66 -0.89 -8.43
CA PHE A 146 22.08 -2.19 -8.92
C PHE A 146 21.24 -2.65 -10.10
N ILE A 147 21.93 -3.04 -11.18
CA ILE A 147 21.36 -3.71 -12.35
C ILE A 147 22.28 -4.89 -12.69
N PRO A 148 21.75 -6.12 -12.80
CA PRO A 148 22.56 -7.26 -13.20
C PRO A 148 23.12 -7.06 -14.60
N SER A 149 24.40 -7.40 -14.82
CA SER A 149 25.10 -7.17 -16.11
C SER A 149 24.46 -7.86 -17.33
N LYS A 150 23.62 -8.87 -17.10
CA LYS A 150 22.88 -9.59 -18.15
C LYS A 150 21.49 -9.02 -18.42
N VAL A 151 21.04 -8.06 -17.63
CA VAL A 151 19.71 -7.46 -17.74
C VAL A 151 19.81 -6.16 -18.51
N THR A 152 19.12 -6.10 -19.64
CA THR A 152 19.05 -4.90 -20.51
C THR A 152 17.67 -4.21 -20.41
N ASP A 153 16.68 -4.88 -19.82
CA ASP A 153 15.34 -4.37 -19.66
C ASP A 153 15.26 -3.35 -18.51
N GLN A 154 14.81 -2.15 -18.84
CA GLN A 154 14.67 -1.05 -17.89
C GLN A 154 13.63 -1.34 -16.79
N GLU A 155 12.67 -2.24 -17.04
CA GLU A 155 11.68 -2.67 -16.04
C GLU A 155 12.34 -3.22 -14.76
N PHE A 156 13.54 -3.80 -14.86
CA PHE A 156 14.27 -4.26 -13.68
C PHE A 156 14.45 -3.14 -12.64
N LYS A 157 14.93 -1.98 -13.08
CA LYS A 157 15.16 -0.84 -12.18
C LYS A 157 13.86 -0.15 -11.75
N TYR A 158 12.82 -0.18 -12.57
CA TYR A 158 11.55 0.46 -12.25
C TYR A 158 10.76 -0.31 -11.21
N GLN A 159 10.66 -1.62 -11.35
CA GLN A 159 9.83 -2.46 -10.49
C GLN A 159 10.25 -2.44 -9.02
N ILE A 160 11.55 -2.28 -8.72
CA ILE A 160 12.04 -2.25 -7.34
C ILE A 160 11.43 -1.09 -6.54
N HIS A 161 11.11 0.04 -7.21
CA HIS A 161 10.55 1.23 -6.58
C HIS A 161 9.03 1.20 -6.41
N ARG A 162 8.35 0.16 -6.91
CA ARG A 162 6.89 -0.06 -6.74
C ARG A 162 6.55 -0.67 -5.38
N HIS A 163 7.51 -1.19 -4.64
CA HIS A 163 7.43 -1.82 -3.31
C HIS A 163 6.48 -3.01 -3.21
N GLN A 164 5.93 -3.53 -4.31
CA GLN A 164 5.07 -4.72 -4.32
C GLN A 164 5.73 -5.95 -3.71
N TRP A 165 7.05 -6.07 -3.84
CA TRP A 165 7.86 -7.15 -3.28
C TRP A 165 7.97 -7.12 -1.75
N MET A 166 7.58 -6.00 -1.09
CA MET A 166 7.52 -5.90 0.38
C MET A 166 6.23 -6.51 0.96
N LEU A 167 5.16 -6.65 0.15
CA LEU A 167 3.89 -7.21 0.60
C LEU A 167 4.02 -8.66 1.13
N PRO A 168 4.82 -9.56 0.52
CA PRO A 168 5.09 -10.88 1.09
C PRO A 168 5.67 -10.85 2.51
N GLN A 169 6.55 -9.88 2.84
CA GLN A 169 7.05 -9.73 4.22
C GLN A 169 5.91 -9.36 5.20
N ALA A 170 5.00 -8.49 4.78
CA ALA A 170 3.85 -8.10 5.59
C ALA A 170 2.91 -9.29 5.85
N LYS A 171 2.65 -10.13 4.83
CA LYS A 171 1.91 -11.39 4.99
C LYS A 171 2.64 -12.40 5.87
N ALA A 172 3.95 -12.54 5.72
CA ALA A 172 4.77 -13.44 6.54
C ALA A 172 4.74 -13.02 8.01
N TYR A 173 4.88 -11.72 8.32
CA TYR A 173 4.66 -11.19 9.66
C TYR A 173 3.27 -11.53 10.18
N ARG A 174 2.23 -11.25 9.40
CA ARG A 174 0.84 -11.47 9.84
C ARG A 174 0.56 -12.92 10.22
N THR A 175 1.18 -13.85 9.49
CA THR A 175 1.02 -15.30 9.69
C THR A 175 1.85 -15.83 10.85
N SER A 176 3.12 -15.40 10.96
CA SER A 176 4.08 -15.92 11.94
C SER A 176 4.20 -15.09 13.22
N ARG A 177 3.86 -13.81 13.17
CA ARG A 177 4.15 -12.80 14.19
C ARG A 177 5.66 -12.61 14.44
N ASP A 178 6.51 -13.00 13.49
CA ASP A 178 7.94 -12.80 13.59
C ASP A 178 8.28 -11.35 13.20
N GLU A 179 8.73 -10.60 14.18
CA GLU A 179 9.01 -9.16 14.07
C GLU A 179 10.15 -8.83 13.09
N LYS A 180 10.99 -9.81 12.75
CA LYS A 180 12.08 -9.62 11.78
C LYS A 180 11.60 -9.05 10.43
N TYR A 181 10.39 -9.42 10.00
CA TYR A 181 9.81 -8.92 8.74
C TYR A 181 9.40 -7.45 8.84
N ALA A 182 8.81 -7.04 9.97
CA ALA A 182 8.45 -5.65 10.20
C ALA A 182 9.70 -4.76 10.34
N GLU A 183 10.69 -5.24 11.10
CA GLU A 183 11.99 -4.57 11.26
C GLU A 183 12.70 -4.40 9.91
N SER A 184 12.74 -5.46 9.10
CA SER A 184 13.33 -5.40 7.75
C SER A 184 12.62 -4.37 6.88
N TRP A 185 11.28 -4.40 6.82
CA TRP A 185 10.51 -3.42 6.05
C TRP A 185 10.78 -1.99 6.48
N ILE A 186 10.75 -1.70 7.79
CA ILE A 186 11.00 -0.37 8.34
C ILE A 186 12.41 0.12 7.95
N ASN A 187 13.42 -0.74 8.11
CA ASN A 187 14.80 -0.39 7.80
C ASN A 187 15.00 -0.12 6.30
N VAL A 188 14.47 -0.98 5.44
CA VAL A 188 14.61 -0.87 3.98
C VAL A 188 13.84 0.33 3.46
N TYR A 189 12.60 0.54 3.93
CA TYR A 189 11.81 1.70 3.48
C TYR A 189 12.38 3.02 4.03
N SER A 190 12.91 3.04 5.25
CA SER A 190 13.61 4.21 5.78
C SER A 190 14.87 4.54 4.99
N ASP A 191 15.63 3.53 4.56
CA ASP A 191 16.80 3.72 3.69
C ASP A 191 16.38 4.27 2.32
N TRP A 192 15.29 3.74 1.75
CA TRP A 192 14.73 4.24 0.49
C TRP A 192 14.33 5.72 0.58
N LEU A 193 13.58 6.11 1.63
CA LEU A 193 13.15 7.49 1.85
C LEU A 193 14.32 8.46 2.01
N LYS A 194 15.42 8.01 2.63
CA LYS A 194 16.66 8.80 2.76
C LYS A 194 17.42 8.91 1.45
N THR A 195 17.41 7.85 0.66
CA THR A 195 18.15 7.79 -0.62
C THR A 195 17.45 8.61 -1.71
N PHE A 196 16.11 8.63 -1.69
CA PHE A 196 15.28 9.30 -2.69
C PHE A 196 14.37 10.35 -2.04
N PRO A 197 14.92 11.45 -1.51
CA PRO A 197 14.09 12.50 -0.95
C PRO A 197 13.25 13.16 -2.05
N TYR A 198 11.98 13.45 -1.76
CA TYR A 198 11.09 14.19 -2.63
C TYR A 198 10.96 15.62 -2.15
N GLU A 199 11.25 16.56 -3.02
CA GLU A 199 10.98 17.98 -2.81
C GLU A 199 9.56 18.30 -3.26
N GLU A 200 8.72 18.76 -2.34
CA GLU A 200 7.31 19.08 -2.60
C GLU A 200 7.18 20.14 -3.69
N GLY A 201 6.27 19.89 -4.63
CA GLY A 201 6.08 20.78 -5.79
C GLY A 201 6.93 20.44 -7.00
N THR A 202 7.80 19.41 -6.91
CA THR A 202 8.60 18.98 -8.07
C THR A 202 7.71 18.37 -9.15
N THR A 203 7.88 18.85 -10.38
CA THR A 203 7.26 18.28 -11.58
C THR A 203 8.28 17.51 -12.40
N PHE A 204 7.85 16.38 -12.95
CA PHE A 204 8.69 15.52 -13.79
C PHE A 204 8.16 15.50 -15.22
N PRO A 205 9.02 15.49 -16.23
CA PRO A 205 8.58 15.28 -17.61
C PRO A 205 8.02 13.86 -17.77
N GLU A 206 6.99 13.70 -18.59
CA GLU A 206 6.38 12.39 -18.90
C GLU A 206 7.36 11.40 -19.57
N GLU A 207 8.37 11.92 -20.25
CA GLU A 207 9.34 11.12 -20.97
C GLU A 207 10.18 10.27 -20.01
N GLY A 208 9.67 9.08 -19.70
CA GLY A 208 10.40 8.00 -19.02
C GLY A 208 11.10 7.08 -20.01
N GLY A 209 12.07 6.31 -19.53
CA GLY A 209 12.72 5.25 -20.33
C GLY A 209 13.96 5.67 -21.08
N LYS A 210 14.44 6.87 -20.92
CA LYS A 210 15.78 7.25 -21.40
C LYS A 210 16.85 6.82 -20.39
N GLU A 211 18.01 6.44 -20.92
CA GLU A 211 19.18 5.95 -20.16
C GLU A 211 19.63 6.88 -19.03
N ASN A 212 19.28 8.16 -19.09
CA ASN A 212 19.61 9.22 -18.14
C ASN A 212 18.42 9.71 -17.29
N ASP A 213 17.35 8.93 -17.16
CA ASP A 213 16.23 9.28 -16.29
C ASP A 213 16.65 9.07 -14.82
N VAL A 214 16.92 10.18 -14.12
CA VAL A 214 17.43 10.16 -12.73
C VAL A 214 16.33 10.11 -11.66
N ASP A 215 15.08 10.47 -12.02
CA ASP A 215 13.98 10.61 -11.08
C ASP A 215 12.86 9.58 -11.33
N TYR A 216 13.20 8.47 -12.00
CA TYR A 216 12.22 7.46 -12.40
C TYR A 216 11.45 6.84 -11.23
N GLN A 217 12.03 6.80 -10.03
CA GLN A 217 11.39 6.30 -8.81
C GLN A 217 10.16 7.13 -8.39
N TRP A 218 10.04 8.37 -8.86
CA TRP A 218 8.93 9.29 -8.57
C TRP A 218 7.93 9.43 -9.73
N LYS A 219 8.13 8.73 -10.84
CA LYS A 219 7.35 8.87 -12.05
C LYS A 219 6.37 7.71 -12.26
N GLY A 220 5.27 8.00 -12.95
CA GLY A 220 4.34 7.04 -13.54
C GLY A 220 3.89 5.93 -12.60
N LEU A 221 4.12 4.69 -13.02
CA LEU A 221 3.71 3.49 -12.30
C LEU A 221 4.45 3.31 -10.97
N GLN A 222 5.71 3.78 -10.87
CA GLN A 222 6.52 3.49 -9.69
C GLN A 222 5.91 4.09 -8.43
N VAL A 223 5.55 5.37 -8.45
CA VAL A 223 4.92 6.04 -7.29
C VAL A 223 3.47 5.57 -7.11
N ALA A 224 2.71 5.33 -8.18
CA ALA A 224 1.33 4.91 -8.11
C ALA A 224 1.18 3.52 -7.47
N GLU A 225 1.92 2.54 -7.97
CA GLU A 225 1.96 1.18 -7.42
C GLU A 225 2.49 1.15 -5.98
N ARG A 226 3.45 2.02 -5.65
CA ARG A 226 3.96 2.16 -4.30
C ARG A 226 2.90 2.65 -3.32
N VAL A 227 2.13 3.68 -3.68
CA VAL A 227 1.01 4.17 -2.85
C VAL A 227 0.01 3.05 -2.55
N ILE A 228 -0.42 2.30 -3.57
CA ILE A 228 -1.34 1.17 -3.40
C ILE A 228 -0.72 0.09 -2.50
N SER A 229 0.52 -0.31 -2.78
CA SER A 229 1.21 -1.35 -2.03
C SER A 229 1.42 -0.98 -0.56
N GLN A 230 1.76 0.28 -0.26
CA GLN A 230 2.03 0.72 1.11
C GLN A 230 0.78 0.80 1.98
N ILE A 231 -0.41 1.03 1.41
CA ILE A 231 -1.68 0.91 2.15
C ILE A 231 -1.85 -0.53 2.66
N ASP A 232 -1.64 -1.50 1.79
CA ASP A 232 -1.79 -2.92 2.11
C ASP A 232 -0.73 -3.37 3.13
N ILE A 233 0.53 -3.00 2.91
CA ILE A 233 1.67 -3.32 3.76
C ILE A 233 1.47 -2.75 5.17
N MET A 234 1.11 -1.46 5.29
CA MET A 234 0.78 -0.84 6.57
C MET A 234 -0.29 -1.62 7.31
N THR A 235 -1.38 -1.99 6.62
CA THR A 235 -2.51 -2.69 7.23
C THR A 235 -2.09 -4.04 7.84
N TYR A 236 -1.17 -4.76 7.21
CA TYR A 236 -0.65 -6.01 7.78
C TYR A 236 0.31 -5.79 8.95
N PHE A 237 1.17 -4.76 8.88
CA PHE A 237 2.20 -4.51 9.90
C PHE A 237 1.76 -3.65 11.09
N ILE A 238 0.60 -3.00 11.04
CA ILE A 238 0.18 -2.02 12.06
C ILE A 238 0.18 -2.57 13.49
N GLN A 239 0.04 -3.89 13.66
CA GLN A 239 0.06 -4.57 14.96
C GLN A 239 1.48 -4.94 15.44
N SER A 240 2.51 -4.64 14.67
CA SER A 240 3.91 -4.90 15.05
C SER A 240 4.32 -3.96 16.19
N LYS A 241 5.09 -4.48 17.15
CA LYS A 241 5.72 -3.65 18.18
C LYS A 241 6.78 -2.69 17.62
N ASN A 242 7.36 -3.04 16.45
CA ASN A 242 8.30 -2.17 15.73
C ASN A 242 7.58 -1.05 14.96
N PHE A 243 6.25 -1.12 14.83
CA PHE A 243 5.46 -0.03 14.26
C PHE A 243 5.20 1.01 15.36
N THR A 244 6.18 1.88 15.60
CA THR A 244 6.17 2.89 16.65
C THR A 244 5.47 4.18 16.24
N PRO A 245 5.11 5.08 17.18
CA PRO A 245 4.61 6.42 16.85
C PRO A 245 5.53 7.21 15.92
N GLU A 246 6.86 7.14 16.15
CA GLU A 246 7.85 7.81 15.30
C GLU A 246 7.78 7.28 13.87
N TRP A 247 7.76 5.95 13.69
CA TRP A 247 7.63 5.36 12.37
C TRP A 247 6.31 5.71 11.70
N LEU A 248 5.20 5.69 12.44
CA LEU A 248 3.90 6.11 11.92
C LEU A 248 3.95 7.55 11.39
N SER A 249 4.60 8.47 12.11
CA SER A 249 4.71 9.87 11.69
C SER A 249 5.50 10.01 10.39
N VAL A 250 6.61 9.31 10.25
CA VAL A 250 7.41 9.26 9.02
C VAL A 250 6.63 8.65 7.87
N PHE A 251 6.00 7.50 8.11
CA PHE A 251 5.24 6.77 7.10
C PHE A 251 4.08 7.60 6.54
N LEU A 252 3.22 8.16 7.39
CA LEU A 252 2.06 8.93 6.93
C LEU A 252 2.45 10.24 6.24
N THR A 253 3.52 10.89 6.70
CA THR A 253 4.04 12.09 6.05
C THR A 253 4.60 11.76 4.66
N ALA A 254 5.36 10.68 4.54
CA ALA A 254 5.88 10.21 3.24
C ALA A 254 4.74 9.79 2.31
N PHE A 255 3.75 9.06 2.81
CA PHE A 255 2.58 8.64 2.05
C PHE A 255 1.81 9.83 1.46
N ALA A 256 1.54 10.87 2.25
CA ALA A 256 0.89 12.08 1.75
C ALA A 256 1.69 12.72 0.61
N LYS A 257 3.03 12.81 0.75
CA LYS A 257 3.91 13.35 -0.30
C LYS A 257 3.88 12.52 -1.58
N GLU A 258 3.80 11.20 -1.47
CA GLU A 258 3.69 10.30 -2.63
C GLU A 258 2.38 10.54 -3.38
N VAL A 259 1.26 10.68 -2.67
CA VAL A 259 -0.03 10.99 -3.30
C VAL A 259 0.00 12.37 -3.98
N GLU A 260 0.51 13.39 -3.31
CA GLU A 260 0.63 14.74 -3.90
C GLU A 260 1.61 14.76 -5.08
N CYS A 261 2.67 13.96 -5.04
CA CYS A 261 3.57 13.77 -6.18
C CYS A 261 2.82 13.23 -7.41
N ILE A 262 1.96 12.22 -7.24
CA ILE A 262 1.13 11.69 -8.34
C ILE A 262 0.22 12.80 -8.89
N ARG A 263 -0.48 13.52 -8.02
CA ARG A 263 -1.43 14.57 -8.40
C ARG A 263 -0.78 15.68 -9.23
N LEU A 264 0.45 16.01 -8.91
CA LEU A 264 1.21 17.02 -9.63
C LEU A 264 1.79 16.51 -10.96
N ASN A 265 1.93 15.17 -11.10
CA ASN A 265 2.67 14.53 -12.18
C ASN A 265 1.85 13.44 -12.89
N TYR A 266 0.56 13.67 -13.11
CA TYR A 266 -0.24 12.74 -13.91
C TYR A 266 0.27 12.66 -15.35
N TYR A 267 0.30 11.44 -15.87
CA TYR A 267 0.43 11.22 -17.31
C TYR A 267 -0.81 11.75 -18.05
N LYS A 268 -0.68 12.02 -19.33
CA LYS A 268 -1.79 12.59 -20.12
C LYS A 268 -2.88 11.58 -20.40
N GLU A 269 -2.50 10.32 -20.60
CA GLU A 269 -3.41 9.25 -21.01
C GLU A 269 -2.80 7.86 -20.79
N GLY A 270 -3.54 6.81 -21.11
CA GLY A 270 -3.07 5.43 -21.10
C GLY A 270 -3.18 4.76 -19.73
N ASN A 271 -2.67 3.52 -19.67
CA ASN A 271 -2.71 2.68 -18.48
C ASN A 271 -1.98 3.30 -17.27
N ILE A 272 -0.91 4.06 -17.51
CA ILE A 272 -0.17 4.75 -16.43
C ILE A 272 -1.07 5.76 -15.75
N LEU A 273 -1.81 6.60 -16.50
CA LEU A 273 -2.76 7.54 -15.92
C LEU A 273 -3.87 6.81 -15.13
N VAL A 274 -4.37 5.67 -15.64
CA VAL A 274 -5.39 4.87 -14.92
C VAL A 274 -4.86 4.42 -13.57
N THR A 275 -3.66 3.84 -13.52
CA THR A 275 -3.03 3.39 -12.26
C THR A 275 -2.76 4.57 -11.31
N GLN A 276 -2.34 5.72 -11.82
CA GLN A 276 -2.16 6.93 -11.01
C GLN A 276 -3.48 7.42 -10.42
N ALA A 277 -4.54 7.50 -11.22
CA ALA A 277 -5.86 7.91 -10.77
C ALA A 277 -6.47 6.91 -9.76
N GLN A 278 -6.25 5.61 -9.99
CA GLN A 278 -6.59 4.55 -9.05
C GLN A 278 -5.88 4.72 -7.71
N ALA A 279 -4.57 4.94 -7.72
CA ALA A 279 -3.78 5.14 -6.50
C ALA A 279 -4.28 6.33 -5.67
N VAL A 280 -4.57 7.47 -6.32
CA VAL A 280 -5.08 8.67 -5.66
C VAL A 280 -6.49 8.44 -5.12
N ALA A 281 -7.40 7.81 -5.89
CA ALA A 281 -8.74 7.47 -5.41
C ALA A 281 -8.69 6.49 -4.23
N MET A 282 -7.88 5.43 -4.33
CA MET A 282 -7.70 4.45 -3.26
C MET A 282 -7.14 5.08 -1.97
N ALA A 283 -6.17 5.99 -2.09
CA ALA A 283 -5.69 6.76 -0.95
C ALA A 283 -6.82 7.54 -0.27
N GLY A 284 -7.68 8.22 -1.03
CA GLY A 284 -8.84 8.97 -0.50
C GLY A 284 -9.94 8.08 0.12
N ILE A 285 -10.05 6.82 -0.35
CA ILE A 285 -11.02 5.86 0.19
C ILE A 285 -10.48 5.20 1.46
N LEU A 286 -9.25 4.67 1.40
CA LEU A 286 -8.69 3.77 2.42
C LEU A 286 -7.93 4.50 3.52
N MET A 287 -7.56 5.76 3.28
CA MET A 287 -6.88 6.62 4.25
C MET A 287 -7.70 7.92 4.49
N PRO A 288 -8.96 7.80 4.95
CA PRO A 288 -9.88 8.95 5.05
C PRO A 288 -9.51 9.96 6.14
N GLU A 289 -8.54 9.63 6.97
CA GLU A 289 -8.02 10.48 8.04
C GLU A 289 -7.15 11.65 7.51
N PHE A 290 -6.71 11.59 6.25
CA PHE A 290 -5.99 12.71 5.66
C PHE A 290 -6.91 13.88 5.33
N LYS A 291 -6.41 15.11 5.50
CA LYS A 291 -7.16 16.34 5.20
C LYS A 291 -7.65 16.39 3.75
N ASN A 292 -6.82 15.93 2.83
CA ASN A 292 -7.11 15.95 1.39
C ASN A 292 -7.82 14.66 0.90
N ALA A 293 -8.21 13.73 1.79
CA ALA A 293 -8.76 12.44 1.38
C ALA A 293 -9.99 12.56 0.46
N ASN A 294 -10.89 13.49 0.72
CA ASN A 294 -12.07 13.71 -0.13
C ASN A 294 -11.71 14.30 -1.50
N GLU A 295 -10.70 15.16 -1.55
CA GLU A 295 -10.18 15.71 -2.79
C GLU A 295 -9.48 14.63 -3.63
N TRP A 296 -8.66 13.80 -2.99
CA TRP A 296 -8.03 12.64 -3.62
C TRP A 296 -9.06 11.70 -4.24
N LEU A 297 -10.10 11.33 -3.49
CA LEU A 297 -11.18 10.50 -4.00
C LEU A 297 -11.86 11.16 -5.22
N SER A 298 -12.26 12.41 -5.09
CA SER A 298 -13.00 13.14 -6.16
C SER A 298 -12.15 13.27 -7.43
N GLU A 299 -10.89 13.67 -7.29
CA GLU A 299 -9.99 13.85 -8.43
C GLU A 299 -9.66 12.52 -9.12
N GLY A 300 -9.27 11.50 -8.35
CA GLY A 300 -8.93 10.19 -8.89
C GLY A 300 -10.14 9.53 -9.57
N SER A 301 -11.33 9.56 -8.94
CA SER A 301 -12.55 8.96 -9.52
C SER A 301 -13.02 9.69 -10.78
N GLN A 302 -12.88 11.02 -10.85
CA GLN A 302 -13.21 11.77 -12.06
C GLN A 302 -12.28 11.38 -13.21
N LYS A 303 -10.95 11.32 -12.96
CA LYS A 303 -9.99 10.90 -13.98
C LYS A 303 -10.26 9.48 -14.47
N LEU A 304 -10.59 8.54 -13.57
CA LEU A 304 -11.00 7.19 -13.96
C LEU A 304 -12.21 7.21 -14.87
N GLY A 305 -13.24 8.00 -14.54
CA GLY A 305 -14.44 8.14 -15.38
C GLY A 305 -14.16 8.69 -16.78
N GLU A 306 -13.25 9.67 -16.88
CA GLU A 306 -12.80 10.22 -18.16
C GLU A 306 -12.00 9.20 -18.98
N GLN A 307 -11.21 8.35 -18.31
CA GLN A 307 -10.42 7.33 -18.99
C GLN A 307 -11.28 6.17 -19.50
N ILE A 308 -12.37 5.79 -18.85
CA ILE A 308 -13.30 4.82 -19.39
C ILE A 308 -13.80 5.28 -20.77
N ASP A 309 -14.22 6.54 -20.90
CA ASP A 309 -14.73 7.10 -22.15
C ASP A 309 -13.67 7.20 -23.26
N LYS A 310 -12.39 7.28 -22.89
CA LYS A 310 -11.28 7.35 -23.86
C LYS A 310 -10.74 5.99 -24.26
N GLN A 311 -10.75 5.03 -23.33
CA GLN A 311 -10.07 3.73 -23.54
C GLN A 311 -10.99 2.66 -24.14
N PHE A 312 -12.30 2.78 -23.96
CA PHE A 312 -13.25 1.85 -24.60
C PHE A 312 -13.97 2.49 -25.76
N LEU A 313 -13.96 1.79 -26.89
CA LEU A 313 -14.64 2.19 -28.11
C LEU A 313 -16.18 2.01 -27.99
N ALA A 314 -16.91 2.46 -28.97
CA ALA A 314 -18.38 2.43 -28.96
C ALA A 314 -18.99 1.00 -28.92
N ASP A 315 -18.22 0.00 -29.30
CA ASP A 315 -18.57 -1.43 -29.21
C ASP A 315 -18.08 -2.10 -27.92
N GLY A 316 -17.43 -1.33 -27.03
CA GLY A 316 -16.87 -1.80 -25.76
C GLY A 316 -15.45 -2.35 -25.85
N VAL A 317 -14.82 -2.37 -27.01
CA VAL A 317 -13.44 -2.88 -27.17
C VAL A 317 -12.44 -1.86 -26.63
N HIS A 318 -11.42 -2.33 -25.90
CA HIS A 318 -10.31 -1.48 -25.48
C HIS A 318 -9.47 -1.03 -26.69
N TYR A 319 -9.06 0.23 -26.72
CA TYR A 319 -8.42 0.86 -27.88
C TYR A 319 -7.05 0.24 -28.27
N GLU A 320 -6.37 -0.46 -27.36
CA GLU A 320 -5.13 -1.16 -27.66
C GLU A 320 -5.34 -2.50 -28.38
N PHE A 321 -6.59 -2.98 -28.51
CA PHE A 321 -6.95 -4.25 -29.15
C PHE A 321 -6.20 -5.46 -28.58
N ASP A 322 -5.86 -5.41 -27.29
CA ASP A 322 -5.24 -6.49 -26.53
C ASP A 322 -6.18 -6.98 -25.44
N ILE A 323 -6.43 -8.28 -25.38
CA ILE A 323 -7.42 -8.85 -24.44
C ILE A 323 -6.89 -8.80 -22.99
N SER A 324 -5.59 -8.91 -22.76
CA SER A 324 -5.03 -8.81 -21.42
C SER A 324 -5.14 -7.39 -20.87
N TYR A 325 -4.88 -6.39 -21.70
CA TYR A 325 -5.09 -4.97 -21.35
C TYR A 325 -6.56 -4.62 -21.19
N HIS A 326 -7.43 -5.17 -22.05
CA HIS A 326 -8.88 -4.98 -21.94
C HIS A 326 -9.41 -5.47 -20.58
N VAL A 327 -9.09 -6.71 -20.19
CA VAL A 327 -9.50 -7.30 -18.91
C VAL A 327 -8.85 -6.58 -17.74
N GLY A 328 -7.57 -6.22 -17.86
CA GLY A 328 -6.84 -5.44 -16.86
C GLY A 328 -7.52 -4.08 -16.60
N ALA A 329 -7.82 -3.34 -17.66
CA ALA A 329 -8.50 -2.04 -17.56
C ALA A 329 -9.88 -2.15 -16.88
N ILE A 330 -10.72 -3.14 -17.25
CA ILE A 330 -12.00 -3.37 -16.57
C ILE A 330 -11.76 -3.62 -15.08
N SER A 331 -10.78 -4.46 -14.74
CA SER A 331 -10.46 -4.81 -13.35
C SER A 331 -10.03 -3.59 -12.55
N ASP A 332 -9.17 -2.74 -13.09
CA ASP A 332 -8.67 -1.54 -12.41
C ASP A 332 -9.80 -0.53 -12.15
N PHE A 333 -10.65 -0.28 -13.15
CA PHE A 333 -11.80 0.60 -13.01
C PHE A 333 -12.84 0.05 -12.03
N TYR A 334 -13.17 -1.22 -12.14
CA TYR A 334 -14.18 -1.85 -11.28
C TYR A 334 -13.71 -1.98 -9.83
N GLU A 335 -12.47 -2.40 -9.60
CA GLU A 335 -11.93 -2.62 -8.25
C GLU A 335 -11.95 -1.33 -7.42
N THR A 336 -11.53 -0.22 -8.01
CA THR A 336 -11.55 1.08 -7.32
C THR A 336 -12.98 1.48 -6.93
N TYR A 337 -13.95 1.28 -7.83
CA TYR A 337 -15.35 1.53 -7.54
C TYR A 337 -15.91 0.59 -6.46
N ARG A 338 -15.54 -0.71 -6.51
CA ARG A 338 -15.94 -1.72 -5.51
C ARG A 338 -15.44 -1.34 -4.11
N VAL A 339 -14.20 -0.92 -3.99
CA VAL A 339 -13.64 -0.45 -2.72
C VAL A 339 -14.39 0.77 -2.21
N ALA A 340 -14.71 1.74 -3.08
CA ALA A 340 -15.52 2.91 -2.72
C ALA A 340 -16.91 2.52 -2.26
N GLN A 341 -17.56 1.55 -2.92
CA GLN A 341 -18.88 1.06 -2.55
C GLN A 341 -18.89 0.42 -1.16
N LEU A 342 -17.91 -0.43 -0.87
CA LEU A 342 -17.76 -1.07 0.45
C LEU A 342 -17.52 -0.07 1.58
N ASN A 343 -16.98 1.10 1.26
CA ASN A 343 -16.71 2.19 2.21
C ASN A 343 -17.75 3.32 2.17
N ASN A 344 -18.91 3.10 1.52
CA ASN A 344 -19.97 4.11 1.36
C ASN A 344 -19.51 5.40 0.67
N LYS A 345 -18.51 5.30 -0.21
CA LYS A 345 -17.89 6.43 -0.93
C LYS A 345 -18.13 6.39 -2.45
N ALA A 346 -18.97 5.48 -2.95
CA ALA A 346 -19.30 5.38 -4.37
C ALA A 346 -19.90 6.66 -4.97
N GLY A 347 -20.54 7.50 -4.14
CA GLY A 347 -21.04 8.82 -4.55
C GLY A 347 -19.94 9.82 -4.96
N GLY A 348 -18.65 9.53 -4.69
CA GLY A 348 -17.50 10.30 -5.18
C GLY A 348 -17.18 10.04 -6.67
N PHE A 349 -17.78 9.01 -7.27
CA PHE A 349 -17.58 8.67 -8.68
C PHE A 349 -18.59 9.39 -9.59
N PRO A 350 -18.23 9.65 -10.86
CA PRO A 350 -19.16 10.24 -11.82
C PRO A 350 -20.43 9.42 -12.02
N ALA A 351 -21.55 10.10 -12.27
CA ALA A 351 -22.81 9.44 -12.55
C ALA A 351 -22.68 8.48 -13.74
N GLY A 352 -23.26 7.28 -13.61
CA GLY A 352 -23.18 6.25 -14.66
C GLY A 352 -21.83 5.55 -14.81
N TYR A 353 -20.88 5.76 -13.88
CA TYR A 353 -19.55 5.15 -13.94
C TYR A 353 -19.61 3.62 -14.15
N LEU A 354 -20.36 2.91 -13.32
CA LEU A 354 -20.49 1.45 -13.43
C LEU A 354 -21.22 1.02 -14.71
N GLU A 355 -22.19 1.79 -15.17
CA GLU A 355 -22.92 1.49 -16.40
C GLU A 355 -22.00 1.49 -17.63
N LYS A 356 -20.98 2.36 -17.65
CA LYS A 356 -20.01 2.43 -18.73
C LYS A 356 -19.12 1.17 -18.81
N LEU A 357 -18.94 0.44 -17.73
CA LEU A 357 -18.15 -0.79 -17.69
C LEU A 357 -18.95 -2.02 -18.18
N LYS A 358 -20.26 -1.94 -18.30
CA LYS A 358 -21.09 -3.08 -18.73
C LYS A 358 -20.77 -3.53 -20.16
N LEU A 359 -20.65 -2.59 -21.08
CA LEU A 359 -20.39 -2.92 -22.47
C LEU A 359 -19.01 -3.58 -22.66
N PRO A 360 -17.91 -3.05 -22.10
CA PRO A 360 -16.62 -3.73 -22.06
C PRO A 360 -16.66 -5.15 -21.45
N ALA A 361 -17.39 -5.32 -20.35
CA ALA A 361 -17.54 -6.64 -19.72
C ALA A 361 -18.32 -7.61 -20.63
N HIS A 362 -19.41 -7.14 -21.29
CA HIS A 362 -20.13 -7.95 -22.26
C HIS A 362 -19.26 -8.37 -23.44
N PHE A 363 -18.40 -7.49 -23.94
CA PHE A 363 -17.48 -7.84 -25.01
C PHE A 363 -16.59 -9.04 -24.61
N VAL A 364 -16.05 -9.07 -23.38
CA VAL A 364 -15.26 -10.22 -22.89
C VAL A 364 -16.10 -11.50 -22.89
N MET A 365 -17.38 -11.42 -22.48
CA MET A 365 -18.28 -12.58 -22.50
C MET A 365 -18.50 -13.09 -23.94
N ASP A 366 -18.72 -12.19 -24.88
CA ASP A 366 -19.04 -12.52 -26.27
C ASP A 366 -17.88 -13.20 -27.01
N ILE A 367 -16.62 -12.86 -26.64
CA ILE A 367 -15.40 -13.44 -27.23
C ILE A 367 -14.87 -14.65 -26.48
N THR A 368 -15.46 -15.00 -25.33
CA THR A 368 -14.99 -16.10 -24.49
C THR A 368 -15.58 -17.42 -24.95
N TYR A 369 -14.73 -18.40 -25.29
CA TYR A 369 -15.14 -19.75 -25.64
C TYR A 369 -15.73 -20.53 -24.44
N PRO A 370 -16.53 -21.57 -24.66
CA PRO A 370 -17.14 -22.37 -23.57
C PRO A 370 -16.15 -22.98 -22.58
N ASN A 371 -14.88 -23.13 -22.97
CA ASN A 371 -13.79 -23.60 -22.10
C ASN A 371 -13.07 -22.46 -21.36
N TYR A 372 -13.63 -21.24 -21.39
CA TYR A 372 -13.06 -20.01 -20.82
C TYR A 372 -11.74 -19.57 -21.47
N SER A 373 -11.42 -20.04 -22.67
CA SER A 373 -10.32 -19.48 -23.44
C SER A 373 -10.79 -18.29 -24.29
N VAL A 374 -9.84 -17.45 -24.65
CA VAL A 374 -10.01 -16.36 -25.63
C VAL A 374 -8.88 -16.46 -26.64
N GLU A 375 -9.10 -15.89 -27.82
CA GLU A 375 -8.01 -15.76 -28.81
C GLU A 375 -6.97 -14.75 -28.32
N ASN A 376 -5.70 -15.02 -28.67
CA ASN A 376 -4.60 -14.13 -28.38
C ASN A 376 -4.44 -13.14 -29.53
N PHE A 377 -4.62 -11.85 -29.21
CA PHE A 377 -4.35 -10.74 -30.12
C PHE A 377 -3.24 -9.87 -29.53
N ASN A 378 -2.46 -9.27 -30.39
CA ASN A 378 -1.36 -8.37 -30.05
C ASN A 378 -0.45 -8.96 -28.94
N ASP A 379 -0.25 -8.27 -27.82
CA ASP A 379 0.63 -8.69 -26.73
C ASP A 379 0.00 -9.65 -25.72
N THR A 380 -1.22 -10.13 -25.97
CA THR A 380 -1.93 -11.08 -25.09
C THR A 380 -1.10 -12.36 -24.92
N ARG A 381 -0.71 -12.65 -23.67
CA ARG A 381 0.14 -13.79 -23.33
C ARG A 381 -0.61 -14.97 -22.72
N SER A 382 -1.92 -14.83 -22.46
CA SER A 382 -2.73 -15.85 -21.79
C SER A 382 -4.04 -16.10 -22.52
N SER A 383 -4.35 -17.35 -22.82
CA SER A 383 -5.59 -17.76 -23.47
C SER A 383 -6.76 -18.02 -22.51
N ARG A 384 -6.68 -17.64 -21.22
CA ARG A 384 -7.73 -17.93 -20.22
C ARG A 384 -8.06 -16.73 -19.33
N LEU A 385 -8.18 -15.57 -19.93
CA LEU A 385 -8.47 -14.31 -19.21
C LEU A 385 -9.95 -14.15 -18.86
N GLY A 386 -10.85 -14.71 -19.67
CA GLY A 386 -12.30 -14.53 -19.48
C GLY A 386 -12.83 -14.97 -18.12
N LYS A 387 -12.23 -15.99 -17.49
CA LYS A 387 -12.66 -16.48 -16.17
C LYS A 387 -12.45 -15.47 -15.03
N SER A 388 -11.57 -14.53 -15.17
CA SER A 388 -11.27 -13.51 -14.14
C SER A 388 -12.27 -12.34 -14.17
N VAL A 389 -13.06 -12.21 -15.23
CA VAL A 389 -14.04 -11.12 -15.42
C VAL A 389 -15.47 -11.63 -15.27
N LEU A 390 -15.71 -12.92 -15.53
CA LEU A 390 -17.00 -13.60 -15.40
C LEU A 390 -17.22 -14.14 -13.99
#